data_bbeb63e7fed024caa9374fe5e52cd899
#
_entry.id   bbeb63e7fed024caa9374fe5e52cd899
#
_cell.length_a   1.000
_cell.length_b   1.000
_cell.length_c   1.000
_cell.angle_alpha   90.00
_cell.angle_beta   90.00
_cell.angle_gamma   90.00
#
_symmetry.space_group_name_H-M   'P 1'
#
loop_
_entity.id
_entity.type
_entity.pdbx_description
1 polymer ?
#
loop_
_entity_poly.entity_id
_entity_poly.type
_entity_poly.pdbx_seq_one_letter_code
_entity_poly.pdbx_strand_id
1 'polypeptide(L)'
;MKNLFFLFLLFLVSKLFAGITIVNGLTHIHDAKPGDKINGTIVIKNINKEDSERVSILLKHIDQTCGKEGNYVDPKKFKRSIVNWISFNTTEKVIRPGRSFNLKYTIKIPKTYKDLPLDFGSFWNTVLIQGNQVLSENTTQGVTINSKVRYGVQLIVNLGKKTNPELTFEQVRLSKYKDDVRLMQVKVENLGNFMVKPEVLIQLFNEDGTEAFKTNANIRKLYPNGCRIFNVYLEGVPKGKYEGVLVADYGSDIFGINLTLNIE
;
A
#
# COMPACT_ATOMS: atom_id res chain seq x y z
N MET A 1 -45.87 -1.38 25.03
CA MET A 1 -44.73 -2.21 25.54
C MET A 1 -43.87 -2.81 24.46
N LYS A 2 -44.38 -3.14 23.26
CA LYS A 2 -43.55 -3.69 22.15
C LYS A 2 -42.46 -2.74 21.61
N ASN A 3 -42.71 -1.44 21.59
CA ASN A 3 -41.77 -0.45 21.06
C ASN A 3 -40.59 -0.12 22.01
N LEU A 4 -40.75 -0.36 23.31
CA LEU A 4 -39.70 -0.14 24.29
C LEU A 4 -38.64 -1.25 24.27
N PHE A 5 -39.04 -2.45 23.91
CA PHE A 5 -38.12 -3.60 23.76
C PHE A 5 -37.23 -3.46 22.54
N PHE A 6 -37.73 -2.85 21.44
CA PHE A 6 -36.94 -2.60 20.23
C PHE A 6 -35.89 -1.50 20.45
N LEU A 7 -36.17 -0.52 21.27
CA LEU A 7 -35.20 0.54 21.62
C LEU A 7 -34.06 0.01 22.49
N PHE A 8 -34.27 -0.99 23.30
CA PHE A 8 -33.25 -1.61 24.16
C PHE A 8 -32.28 -2.50 23.34
N LEU A 9 -32.74 -3.11 22.23
CA LEU A 9 -31.93 -3.92 21.33
C LEU A 9 -30.91 -3.08 20.53
N LEU A 10 -31.20 -1.79 20.30
CA LEU A 10 -30.29 -0.88 19.58
C LEU A 10 -29.06 -0.45 20.39
N PHE A 11 -29.09 -0.61 21.72
CA PHE A 11 -27.96 -0.27 22.60
C PHE A 11 -26.93 -1.38 22.79
N LEU A 12 -27.19 -2.57 22.25
CA LEU A 12 -26.27 -3.72 22.29
C LEU A 12 -25.28 -3.78 21.12
N VAL A 13 -25.06 -2.65 20.43
CA VAL A 13 -23.94 -2.54 19.49
C VAL A 13 -22.65 -2.49 20.31
N SER A 14 -22.15 -3.65 20.67
CA SER A 14 -20.86 -3.84 21.30
C SER A 14 -19.79 -3.15 20.41
N LYS A 15 -19.10 -2.20 21.00
CA LYS A 15 -18.00 -1.47 20.36
C LYS A 15 -16.86 -2.45 20.11
N LEU A 16 -16.82 -3.04 18.92
CA LEU A 16 -15.68 -3.81 18.42
C LEU A 16 -14.54 -2.84 18.11
N PHE A 17 -13.92 -2.28 19.13
CA PHE A 17 -12.66 -1.57 19.00
C PHE A 17 -11.54 -2.52 19.40
N ALA A 18 -11.13 -3.37 18.47
CA ALA A 18 -9.98 -4.22 18.69
C ALA A 18 -8.75 -3.59 18.07
N GLY A 19 -7.67 -3.49 18.84
CA GLY A 19 -6.36 -3.43 18.32
C GLY A 19 -5.65 -2.08 18.34
N ILE A 20 -4.68 -1.99 17.48
CA ILE A 20 -3.78 -0.86 17.31
C ILE A 20 -4.11 -0.06 16.06
N THR A 21 -3.58 1.16 15.98
CA THR A 21 -3.55 1.98 14.76
C THR A 21 -2.20 2.67 14.59
N ILE A 22 -1.84 2.99 13.35
CA ILE A 22 -0.65 3.78 13.03
C ILE A 22 -1.09 5.22 12.81
N VAL A 23 -0.53 6.15 13.58
CA VAL A 23 -1.01 7.54 13.63
C VAL A 23 -0.36 8.43 12.58
N ASN A 24 0.91 8.19 12.25
CA ASN A 24 1.71 9.07 11.40
C ASN A 24 1.96 8.51 9.99
N GLY A 25 0.97 7.75 9.48
CA GLY A 25 0.96 7.27 8.10
C GLY A 25 1.66 5.93 7.89
N LEU A 26 1.30 5.28 6.76
CA LEU A 26 1.81 3.95 6.39
C LEU A 26 2.96 4.00 5.38
N THR A 27 3.49 5.19 5.09
CA THR A 27 4.61 5.36 4.16
C THR A 27 5.50 6.49 4.63
N HIS A 28 6.77 6.18 4.88
CA HIS A 28 7.80 7.14 5.22
C HIS A 28 8.85 7.12 4.12
N ILE A 29 9.07 8.25 3.47
CA ILE A 29 10.02 8.41 2.37
C ILE A 29 11.13 9.33 2.83
N HIS A 30 12.36 8.94 2.58
CA HIS A 30 13.56 9.67 2.92
C HIS A 30 14.44 9.83 1.69
N ASP A 31 14.79 11.05 1.35
CA ASP A 31 15.84 11.33 0.37
C ASP A 31 17.18 11.41 1.14
N ALA A 32 18.21 10.72 0.66
CA ALA A 32 19.47 10.57 1.35
C ALA A 32 20.67 10.47 0.40
N LYS A 33 21.86 10.60 0.99
CA LYS A 33 23.15 10.39 0.31
C LYS A 33 23.89 9.21 0.94
N PRO A 34 24.85 8.59 0.24
CA PRO A 34 25.73 7.60 0.81
C PRO A 34 26.44 8.13 2.08
N GLY A 35 26.38 7.35 3.15
CA GLY A 35 26.93 7.70 4.47
C GLY A 35 25.98 8.44 5.40
N ASP A 36 24.82 8.84 4.97
CA ASP A 36 23.83 9.50 5.82
C ASP A 36 23.26 8.58 6.91
N LYS A 37 22.85 9.20 8.01
CA LYS A 37 22.11 8.56 9.09
C LYS A 37 20.76 9.23 9.24
N ILE A 38 19.70 8.45 9.04
CA ILE A 38 18.30 8.87 9.15
C ILE A 38 17.72 8.33 10.44
N ASN A 39 17.08 9.19 11.22
CA ASN A 39 16.30 8.79 12.40
C ASN A 39 14.83 9.07 12.11
N GLY A 40 13.97 8.12 12.44
CA GLY A 40 12.53 8.27 12.26
C GLY A 40 11.73 7.57 13.36
N THR A 41 10.41 7.77 13.31
CA THR A 41 9.51 7.22 14.33
C THR A 41 8.22 6.75 13.66
N ILE A 42 7.75 5.57 14.02
CA ILE A 42 6.40 5.10 13.73
C ILE A 42 5.61 5.19 15.01
N VAL A 43 4.50 5.94 14.98
CA VAL A 43 3.65 6.14 16.15
C VAL A 43 2.53 5.11 16.13
N ILE A 44 2.55 4.20 17.09
CA ILE A 44 1.60 3.11 17.27
C ILE A 44 0.68 3.47 18.44
N LYS A 45 -0.62 3.51 18.23
CA LYS A 45 -1.61 3.79 19.29
C LYS A 45 -2.46 2.55 19.53
N ASN A 46 -2.60 2.16 20.80
CA ASN A 46 -3.63 1.22 21.21
C ASN A 46 -4.95 1.98 21.32
N ILE A 47 -5.91 1.65 20.46
CA ILE A 47 -7.25 2.26 20.45
C ILE A 47 -8.25 1.54 21.34
N ASN A 48 -7.88 0.35 21.85
CA ASN A 48 -8.65 -0.32 22.89
C ASN A 48 -8.60 0.51 24.18
N LYS A 49 -9.72 0.63 24.86
CA LYS A 49 -9.84 1.41 26.11
C LYS A 49 -9.68 0.54 27.37
N GLU A 50 -9.79 -0.75 27.22
CA GLU A 50 -9.84 -1.70 28.34
C GLU A 50 -8.60 -2.60 28.38
N ASP A 51 -8.18 -3.10 27.21
CA ASP A 51 -7.13 -4.09 27.11
C ASP A 51 -5.80 -3.55 26.61
N SER A 52 -4.74 -4.15 27.13
CA SER A 52 -3.39 -3.93 26.60
C SER A 52 -3.18 -4.71 25.31
N GLU A 53 -2.40 -4.15 24.40
CA GLU A 53 -2.03 -4.77 23.13
C GLU A 53 -0.53 -5.11 23.12
N ARG A 54 -0.22 -6.37 22.83
CA ARG A 54 1.13 -6.81 22.56
C ARG A 54 1.44 -6.59 21.09
N VAL A 55 2.41 -5.75 20.80
CA VAL A 55 2.81 -5.39 19.44
C VAL A 55 4.12 -6.06 19.09
N SER A 56 4.15 -6.81 18.00
CA SER A 56 5.38 -7.37 17.42
C SER A 56 5.73 -6.64 16.12
N ILE A 57 7.03 -6.44 15.90
CA ILE A 57 7.62 -5.70 14.78
C ILE A 57 8.47 -6.66 13.96
N LEU A 58 8.13 -6.82 12.69
CA LEU A 58 8.84 -7.68 11.73
C LEU A 58 9.21 -6.88 10.51
N LEU A 59 10.46 -6.99 10.07
CA LEU A 59 10.89 -6.40 8.80
C LEU A 59 10.72 -7.41 7.68
N LYS A 60 9.99 -7.03 6.63
CA LYS A 60 9.73 -7.81 5.44
C LYS A 60 10.03 -6.99 4.18
N HIS A 61 10.18 -7.67 3.07
CA HIS A 61 10.19 -7.03 1.76
C HIS A 61 8.88 -7.33 1.05
N ILE A 62 8.31 -6.34 0.37
CA ILE A 62 7.16 -6.54 -0.49
C ILE A 62 7.65 -6.77 -1.91
N ASP A 63 7.47 -7.98 -2.40
CA ASP A 63 7.83 -8.33 -3.78
C ASP A 63 6.82 -7.70 -4.73
N GLN A 64 7.32 -6.97 -5.71
CA GLN A 64 6.52 -6.36 -6.77
C GLN A 64 6.95 -6.82 -8.16
N THR A 65 7.80 -7.83 -8.23
CA THR A 65 8.15 -8.45 -9.50
C THR A 65 6.89 -8.89 -10.24
N CYS A 66 6.83 -8.65 -11.53
CA CYS A 66 5.67 -9.00 -12.36
C CYS A 66 5.28 -10.48 -12.20
N GLY A 67 4.02 -10.73 -11.88
CA GLY A 67 3.47 -12.06 -11.58
C GLY A 67 3.66 -12.56 -10.14
N LYS A 68 4.34 -11.78 -9.27
CA LYS A 68 4.54 -12.10 -7.84
C LYS A 68 4.14 -10.97 -6.91
N GLU A 69 3.37 -10.02 -7.43
CA GLU A 69 3.08 -8.76 -6.76
C GLU A 69 2.35 -8.94 -5.43
N GLY A 70 2.86 -8.27 -4.41
CA GLY A 70 2.20 -8.15 -3.10
C GLY A 70 2.58 -9.20 -2.07
N ASN A 71 3.47 -10.15 -2.39
CA ASN A 71 3.95 -11.12 -1.44
C ASN A 71 4.96 -10.52 -0.46
N TYR A 72 4.81 -10.86 0.82
CA TYR A 72 5.81 -10.54 1.84
C TYR A 72 6.87 -11.63 1.88
N VAL A 73 8.10 -11.26 1.57
CA VAL A 73 9.23 -12.18 1.42
C VAL A 73 10.39 -11.81 2.34
N ASP A 74 11.40 -12.70 2.42
CA ASP A 74 12.62 -12.43 3.19
C ASP A 74 13.36 -11.23 2.58
N PRO A 75 13.57 -10.15 3.34
CA PRO A 75 14.20 -8.95 2.85
C PRO A 75 15.67 -9.14 2.44
N LYS A 76 16.36 -10.15 2.97
CA LYS A 76 17.79 -10.43 2.64
C LYS A 76 18.00 -10.89 1.20
N LYS A 77 16.95 -11.36 0.53
CA LYS A 77 16.99 -11.87 -0.85
C LYS A 77 16.91 -10.78 -1.92
N PHE A 78 16.69 -9.53 -1.52
CA PHE A 78 16.44 -8.42 -2.46
C PHE A 78 17.56 -7.39 -2.43
N LYS A 79 18.08 -7.05 -3.61
CA LYS A 79 19.16 -6.07 -3.76
C LYS A 79 18.78 -4.66 -3.30
N ARG A 80 17.51 -4.26 -3.50
CA ARG A 80 17.00 -2.95 -3.08
C ARG A 80 16.38 -2.95 -1.68
N SER A 81 16.78 -3.89 -0.82
CA SER A 81 16.35 -3.97 0.57
C SER A 81 17.25 -3.14 1.47
N ILE A 82 16.64 -2.43 2.43
CA ILE A 82 17.35 -1.69 3.49
C ILE A 82 17.56 -2.51 4.77
N VAL A 83 17.35 -3.84 4.72
CA VAL A 83 17.39 -4.69 5.92
C VAL A 83 18.68 -4.60 6.71
N ASN A 84 19.81 -4.44 6.02
CA ASN A 84 21.12 -4.32 6.66
C ASN A 84 21.45 -2.89 7.11
N TRP A 85 20.60 -1.92 6.79
CA TRP A 85 20.82 -0.51 7.11
C TRP A 85 19.98 -0.04 8.30
N ILE A 86 18.87 -0.76 8.59
CA ILE A 86 17.87 -0.33 9.56
C ILE A 86 17.99 -1.06 10.89
N SER A 87 17.78 -0.32 11.96
CA SER A 87 17.62 -0.84 13.32
C SER A 87 16.44 -0.19 14.01
N PHE A 88 15.81 -0.92 14.91
CA PHE A 88 14.68 -0.45 15.74
C PHE A 88 15.10 -0.43 17.22
N ASN A 89 14.46 0.44 18.00
CA ASN A 89 14.67 0.48 19.46
C ASN A 89 14.07 -0.74 20.19
N THR A 90 13.13 -1.46 19.56
CA THR A 90 12.60 -2.72 20.05
C THR A 90 11.92 -3.50 18.92
N THR A 91 11.76 -4.80 19.09
CA THR A 91 11.00 -5.69 18.20
C THR A 91 9.66 -6.12 18.81
N GLU A 92 9.42 -5.83 20.08
CA GLU A 92 8.18 -6.13 20.77
C GLU A 92 7.87 -5.08 21.84
N LYS A 93 6.57 -4.77 22.06
CA LYS A 93 6.11 -3.84 23.09
C LYS A 93 4.69 -4.13 23.50
N VAL A 94 4.40 -4.09 24.81
CA VAL A 94 3.03 -4.03 25.32
C VAL A 94 2.64 -2.56 25.46
N ILE A 95 1.51 -2.18 24.84
CA ILE A 95 0.95 -0.83 24.87
C ILE A 95 -0.32 -0.86 25.68
N ARG A 96 -0.35 -0.09 26.78
CA ARG A 96 -1.53 0.02 27.67
C ARG A 96 -2.74 0.62 26.92
N PRO A 97 -3.97 0.41 27.42
CA PRO A 97 -5.19 0.98 26.86
C PRO A 97 -5.09 2.48 26.57
N GLY A 98 -5.52 2.90 25.38
CA GLY A 98 -5.54 4.30 24.95
C GLY A 98 -4.16 4.98 24.80
N ARG A 99 -3.04 4.29 25.08
CA ARG A 99 -1.69 4.87 25.03
C ARG A 99 -1.05 4.69 23.65
N SER A 100 -0.07 5.57 23.38
CA SER A 100 0.77 5.49 22.19
C SER A 100 2.18 5.04 22.55
N PHE A 101 2.83 4.41 21.58
CA PHE A 101 4.22 4.02 21.63
C PHE A 101 4.98 4.53 20.40
N ASN A 102 6.14 5.12 20.60
CA ASN A 102 7.01 5.59 19.55
C ASN A 102 8.06 4.52 19.21
N LEU A 103 7.80 3.78 18.14
CA LEU A 103 8.79 2.87 17.58
C LEU A 103 9.81 3.70 16.79
N LYS A 104 10.99 3.90 17.42
CA LYS A 104 12.09 4.64 16.80
C LYS A 104 12.89 3.72 15.90
N TYR A 105 13.27 4.21 14.74
CA TYR A 105 14.19 3.52 13.83
C TYR A 105 15.34 4.43 13.42
N THR A 106 16.45 3.79 13.10
CA THR A 106 17.63 4.45 12.52
C THR A 106 18.02 3.70 11.26
N ILE A 107 18.20 4.43 10.15
CA ILE A 107 18.71 3.89 8.90
C ILE A 107 20.10 4.48 8.68
N LYS A 108 21.12 3.62 8.58
CA LYS A 108 22.51 4.00 8.31
C LYS A 108 22.84 3.64 6.87
N ILE A 109 22.93 4.62 6.00
CA ILE A 109 23.23 4.43 4.59
C ILE A 109 24.72 4.07 4.45
N PRO A 110 25.09 2.98 3.75
CA PRO A 110 26.48 2.65 3.45
C PRO A 110 27.17 3.77 2.67
N LYS A 111 28.48 3.98 2.94
CA LYS A 111 29.28 4.93 2.16
C LYS A 111 29.62 4.39 0.76
N THR A 112 29.80 3.07 0.67
CA THR A 112 30.10 2.35 -0.57
C THR A 112 29.26 1.09 -0.63
N TYR A 113 28.82 0.71 -1.80
CA TYR A 113 28.05 -0.50 -2.02
C TYR A 113 28.64 -1.26 -3.20
N LYS A 114 29.28 -2.40 -2.94
CA LYS A 114 30.12 -3.10 -3.92
C LYS A 114 29.39 -3.60 -5.17
N ASP A 115 28.05 -3.84 -5.06
CA ASP A 115 27.29 -4.55 -6.07
C ASP A 115 26.08 -3.76 -6.65
N LEU A 116 25.92 -2.52 -6.28
CA LEU A 116 24.89 -1.63 -6.83
C LEU A 116 25.59 -0.40 -7.40
N PRO A 117 25.20 0.06 -8.58
CA PRO A 117 25.51 1.42 -8.94
C PRO A 117 24.93 2.28 -7.83
N LEU A 118 25.79 2.85 -6.99
CA LEU A 118 25.44 3.70 -5.85
C LEU A 118 24.62 4.91 -6.22
N ASP A 119 24.41 5.03 -7.51
CA ASP A 119 24.04 6.28 -8.01
C ASP A 119 22.60 6.56 -7.74
N PHE A 120 21.68 5.61 -7.80
CA PHE A 120 20.34 6.09 -7.92
C PHE A 120 19.26 5.06 -7.65
N GLY A 121 18.27 5.47 -6.94
CA GLY A 121 17.03 4.78 -6.90
C GLY A 121 16.43 4.59 -5.51
N SER A 122 15.27 3.99 -5.48
CA SER A 122 14.56 3.67 -4.26
C SER A 122 14.98 2.33 -3.71
N PHE A 123 15.23 2.29 -2.41
CA PHE A 123 15.44 1.10 -1.59
C PHE A 123 14.33 1.06 -0.54
N TRP A 124 13.80 -0.12 -0.24
CA TRP A 124 12.66 -0.18 0.65
C TRP A 124 12.53 -1.48 1.42
N ASN A 125 11.83 -1.39 2.54
CA ASN A 125 11.23 -2.54 3.24
C ASN A 125 9.88 -2.15 3.83
N THR A 126 9.14 -3.16 4.25
CA THR A 126 7.88 -3.00 4.97
C THR A 126 8.06 -3.47 6.40
N VAL A 127 7.78 -2.60 7.34
CA VAL A 127 7.69 -2.93 8.76
C VAL A 127 6.28 -3.45 9.02
N LEU A 128 6.16 -4.76 9.25
CA LEU A 128 4.91 -5.37 9.68
C LEU A 128 4.76 -5.18 11.18
N ILE A 129 3.73 -4.45 11.58
CA ILE A 129 3.36 -4.17 12.95
C ILE A 129 2.09 -4.94 13.25
N GLN A 130 2.19 -5.97 14.07
CA GLN A 130 1.08 -6.85 14.42
C GLN A 130 0.68 -6.65 15.88
N GLY A 131 -0.57 -6.29 16.12
CA GLY A 131 -1.19 -6.23 17.42
C GLY A 131 -1.93 -7.52 17.74
N ASN A 132 -1.76 -8.00 18.99
CA ASN A 132 -2.53 -9.06 19.56
C ASN A 132 -3.02 -8.59 20.94
N GLN A 133 -4.31 -8.76 21.21
CA GLN A 133 -4.87 -8.47 22.51
C GLN A 133 -4.19 -9.35 23.58
N VAL A 134 -3.82 -8.75 24.69
CA VAL A 134 -3.35 -9.48 25.87
C VAL A 134 -4.57 -9.85 26.69
N LEU A 135 -5.01 -11.12 26.57
CA LEU A 135 -6.15 -11.59 27.32
C LEU A 135 -5.79 -11.67 28.82
N SER A 136 -6.65 -11.16 29.68
CA SER A 136 -6.59 -11.43 31.11
C SER A 136 -7.04 -12.89 31.36
N GLU A 137 -6.40 -13.58 32.28
CA GLU A 137 -6.67 -15.01 32.60
C GLU A 137 -8.10 -15.31 33.11
N ASN A 138 -8.94 -14.30 33.26
CA ASN A 138 -10.29 -14.40 33.84
C ASN A 138 -11.42 -14.52 32.81
N THR A 139 -11.20 -15.15 31.66
CA THR A 139 -12.29 -15.39 30.70
C THR A 139 -13.10 -16.63 31.12
N THR A 140 -14.23 -16.37 31.75
CA THR A 140 -15.36 -17.29 31.93
C THR A 140 -15.84 -17.89 30.60
N GLN A 141 -16.28 -19.13 30.62
CA GLN A 141 -16.83 -19.94 29.54
C GLN A 141 -17.47 -19.16 28.39
N GLY A 142 -16.90 -19.28 27.19
CA GLY A 142 -17.43 -18.66 25.98
C GLY A 142 -16.47 -18.79 24.79
N VAL A 143 -16.95 -18.56 23.58
CA VAL A 143 -16.13 -18.49 22.37
C VAL A 143 -15.34 -17.18 22.37
N THR A 144 -14.01 -17.26 22.51
CA THR A 144 -13.13 -16.09 22.42
C THR A 144 -12.68 -15.90 20.98
N ILE A 145 -13.08 -14.78 20.36
CA ILE A 145 -12.60 -14.39 19.02
C ILE A 145 -11.34 -13.53 19.19
N ASN A 146 -10.19 -14.09 18.86
CA ASN A 146 -8.93 -13.34 18.81
C ASN A 146 -8.78 -12.65 17.46
N SER A 147 -8.97 -11.33 17.43
CA SER A 147 -8.70 -10.52 16.24
C SER A 147 -7.23 -10.11 16.21
N LYS A 148 -6.56 -10.35 15.08
CA LYS A 148 -5.18 -9.91 14.83
C LYS A 148 -5.19 -8.78 13.81
N VAL A 149 -4.75 -7.59 14.24
CA VAL A 149 -4.58 -6.45 13.34
C VAL A 149 -3.13 -6.38 12.89
N ARG A 150 -2.92 -6.21 11.58
CA ARG A 150 -1.57 -6.07 11.01
C ARG A 150 -1.50 -4.86 10.09
N TYR A 151 -0.52 -4.02 10.33
CA TYR A 151 -0.17 -2.88 9.49
C TYR A 151 1.15 -3.12 8.78
N GLY A 152 1.22 -2.73 7.50
CA GLY A 152 2.45 -2.68 6.73
C GLY A 152 2.91 -1.24 6.54
N VAL A 153 3.89 -0.79 7.34
CA VAL A 153 4.48 0.54 7.17
C VAL A 153 5.66 0.45 6.23
N GLN A 154 5.57 1.15 5.11
CA GLN A 154 6.63 1.18 4.09
C GLN A 154 7.68 2.23 4.45
N LEU A 155 8.93 1.81 4.56
CA LEU A 155 10.09 2.67 4.70
C LEU A 155 10.83 2.67 3.37
N ILE A 156 10.95 3.84 2.75
CA ILE A 156 11.55 4.03 1.43
C ILE A 156 12.70 5.01 1.57
N VAL A 157 13.86 4.65 1.04
CA VAL A 157 15.03 5.52 0.95
C VAL A 157 15.36 5.75 -0.51
N ASN A 158 15.33 6.99 -0.93
CA ASN A 158 15.77 7.39 -2.26
C ASN A 158 17.23 7.86 -2.19
N LEU A 159 18.10 7.25 -2.98
CA LEU A 159 19.49 7.65 -3.10
C LEU A 159 19.73 8.31 -4.46
N GLY A 160 20.40 9.46 -4.44
CA GLY A 160 20.77 10.21 -5.62
C GLY A 160 19.67 11.10 -6.20
N LYS A 161 19.96 11.69 -7.34
CA LYS A 161 19.03 12.60 -8.04
C LYS A 161 17.94 11.78 -8.73
N LYS A 162 16.69 12.12 -8.48
CA LYS A 162 15.56 11.49 -9.18
C LYS A 162 15.71 11.73 -10.69
N THR A 163 15.63 10.65 -11.44
CA THR A 163 15.50 10.66 -12.89
C THR A 163 14.05 10.67 -13.29
N ASN A 164 13.77 10.94 -14.55
CA ASN A 164 12.43 10.80 -15.10
C ASN A 164 11.95 9.34 -14.91
N PRO A 165 10.66 9.12 -14.64
CA PRO A 165 10.10 7.80 -14.57
C PRO A 165 10.15 7.12 -15.95
N GLU A 166 10.22 5.80 -15.94
CA GLU A 166 10.13 4.97 -17.14
C GLU A 166 9.00 3.96 -16.91
N LEU A 167 7.82 4.25 -17.44
CA LEU A 167 6.64 3.41 -17.28
C LEU A 167 6.27 2.74 -18.60
N THR A 168 5.82 1.50 -18.53
CA THR A 168 5.26 0.78 -19.66
C THR A 168 3.97 0.08 -19.31
N PHE A 169 3.06 0.01 -20.28
CA PHE A 169 1.81 -0.74 -20.18
C PHE A 169 2.03 -2.16 -20.70
N GLU A 170 2.08 -3.13 -19.80
CA GLU A 170 2.33 -4.53 -20.12
C GLU A 170 1.10 -5.25 -20.66
N GLN A 171 -0.06 -4.95 -20.11
CA GLN A 171 -1.28 -5.64 -20.44
C GLN A 171 -2.51 -4.83 -20.06
N VAL A 172 -3.52 -4.87 -20.93
CA VAL A 172 -4.88 -4.37 -20.66
C VAL A 172 -5.85 -5.52 -20.82
N ARG A 173 -6.68 -5.76 -19.82
CA ARG A 173 -7.75 -6.78 -19.84
C ARG A 173 -9.08 -6.14 -19.47
N LEU A 174 -10.11 -6.44 -20.27
CA LEU A 174 -11.48 -6.08 -19.96
C LEU A 174 -12.23 -7.33 -19.49
N SER A 175 -13.00 -7.22 -18.42
CA SER A 175 -13.80 -8.29 -17.85
C SER A 175 -15.10 -7.77 -17.28
N LYS A 176 -16.11 -8.63 -17.16
CA LYS A 176 -17.33 -8.32 -16.41
C LYS A 176 -17.00 -8.35 -14.91
N TYR A 177 -17.41 -7.33 -14.18
CA TYR A 177 -17.14 -7.22 -12.74
C TYR A 177 -18.39 -7.56 -11.93
N LYS A 178 -19.44 -6.73 -12.04
CA LYS A 178 -20.68 -6.87 -11.31
C LYS A 178 -21.79 -6.17 -12.08
N ASP A 179 -22.95 -6.79 -12.18
CA ASP A 179 -24.09 -6.29 -12.93
C ASP A 179 -23.67 -5.85 -14.35
N ASP A 180 -23.84 -4.58 -14.70
CA ASP A 180 -23.44 -4.01 -16.00
C ASP A 180 -22.07 -3.29 -15.97
N VAL A 181 -21.34 -3.36 -14.84
CA VAL A 181 -20.03 -2.73 -14.73
C VAL A 181 -18.96 -3.61 -15.36
N ARG A 182 -18.15 -3.02 -16.23
CA ARG A 182 -16.91 -3.62 -16.75
C ARG A 182 -15.72 -3.17 -15.93
N LEU A 183 -14.82 -4.10 -15.66
CA LEU A 183 -13.54 -3.84 -15.02
C LEU A 183 -12.44 -3.93 -16.06
N MET A 184 -11.76 -2.83 -16.29
CA MET A 184 -10.53 -2.82 -17.06
C MET A 184 -9.35 -2.90 -16.09
N GLN A 185 -8.55 -3.93 -16.24
CA GLN A 185 -7.31 -4.14 -15.49
C GLN A 185 -6.12 -3.76 -16.36
N VAL A 186 -5.38 -2.77 -15.89
CA VAL A 186 -4.21 -2.25 -16.58
C VAL A 186 -2.97 -2.64 -15.79
N LYS A 187 -2.12 -3.47 -16.38
CA LYS A 187 -0.83 -3.82 -15.81
C LYS A 187 0.22 -2.82 -16.27
N VAL A 188 0.79 -2.10 -15.30
CA VAL A 188 1.85 -1.11 -15.53
C VAL A 188 3.12 -1.57 -14.84
N GLU A 189 4.24 -1.47 -15.54
CA GLU A 189 5.59 -1.74 -15.03
C GLU A 189 6.39 -0.44 -14.90
N ASN A 190 7.22 -0.37 -13.85
CA ASN A 190 8.19 0.69 -13.66
C ASN A 190 9.59 0.18 -14.01
N LEU A 191 10.11 0.56 -15.14
CA LEU A 191 11.47 0.26 -15.60
C LEU A 191 12.53 1.19 -14.99
N GLY A 192 12.08 2.30 -14.39
CA GLY A 192 12.95 3.28 -13.75
C GLY A 192 13.52 2.80 -12.41
N ASN A 193 14.43 3.60 -11.86
CA ASN A 193 15.14 3.29 -10.61
C ASN A 193 14.47 3.85 -9.36
N PHE A 194 13.48 4.72 -9.49
CA PHE A 194 12.77 5.31 -8.36
C PHE A 194 11.35 4.77 -8.25
N MET A 195 10.88 4.66 -7.01
CA MET A 195 9.47 4.40 -6.73
C MET A 195 8.64 5.57 -7.23
N VAL A 196 7.59 5.25 -7.98
CA VAL A 196 6.65 6.21 -8.54
C VAL A 196 5.23 5.92 -8.08
N LYS A 197 4.35 6.89 -8.20
CA LYS A 197 2.93 6.79 -7.88
C LYS A 197 2.13 7.50 -8.96
N PRO A 198 2.04 6.90 -10.15
CA PRO A 198 1.36 7.53 -11.27
C PRO A 198 -0.15 7.58 -11.03
N GLU A 199 -0.81 8.57 -11.59
CA GLU A 199 -2.24 8.60 -11.80
C GLU A 199 -2.54 7.90 -13.12
N VAL A 200 -3.22 6.77 -13.06
CA VAL A 200 -3.63 6.03 -14.26
C VAL A 200 -5.08 6.36 -14.53
N LEU A 201 -5.36 6.83 -15.73
CA LEU A 201 -6.71 7.21 -16.17
C LEU A 201 -7.02 6.65 -17.56
N ILE A 202 -8.30 6.48 -17.85
CA ILE A 202 -8.81 6.23 -19.20
C ILE A 202 -9.74 7.35 -19.63
N GLN A 203 -9.66 7.67 -20.91
CA GLN A 203 -10.58 8.55 -21.61
C GLN A 203 -11.09 7.83 -22.84
N LEU A 204 -12.41 7.71 -22.97
CA LEU A 204 -13.08 7.04 -24.09
C LEU A 204 -13.80 8.06 -24.97
N PHE A 205 -13.74 7.84 -26.25
CA PHE A 205 -14.36 8.69 -27.27
C PHE A 205 -15.32 7.86 -28.10
N ASN A 206 -16.42 8.48 -28.50
CA ASN A 206 -17.33 7.98 -29.51
C ASN A 206 -16.68 7.97 -30.89
N GLU A 207 -17.29 7.32 -31.88
CA GLU A 207 -16.80 7.28 -33.26
C GLU A 207 -16.70 8.66 -33.90
N ASP A 208 -17.49 9.64 -33.44
CA ASP A 208 -17.45 11.03 -33.88
C ASP A 208 -16.36 11.88 -33.23
N GLY A 209 -15.56 11.29 -32.32
CA GLY A 209 -14.49 11.93 -31.57
C GLY A 209 -14.94 12.70 -30.33
N THR A 210 -16.23 12.68 -29.98
CA THR A 210 -16.70 13.28 -28.72
C THR A 210 -16.32 12.45 -27.52
N GLU A 211 -15.95 13.09 -26.38
CA GLU A 211 -15.67 12.38 -25.14
C GLU A 211 -16.92 11.68 -24.62
N ALA A 212 -16.86 10.36 -24.50
CA ALA A 212 -17.94 9.52 -23.98
C ALA A 212 -17.79 9.27 -22.48
N PHE A 213 -16.54 9.12 -21.98
CA PHE A 213 -16.28 8.74 -20.61
C PHE A 213 -14.84 9.02 -20.18
N LYS A 214 -14.66 9.41 -18.93
CA LYS A 214 -13.35 9.57 -18.32
C LYS A 214 -13.36 9.16 -16.86
N THR A 215 -12.38 8.35 -16.45
CA THR A 215 -12.24 7.95 -15.04
C THR A 215 -10.80 7.59 -14.71
N ASN A 216 -10.49 7.64 -13.41
CA ASN A 216 -9.18 7.29 -12.88
C ASN A 216 -9.22 5.86 -12.31
N ALA A 217 -8.09 5.17 -12.41
CA ALA A 217 -7.85 3.93 -11.70
C ALA A 217 -7.57 4.19 -10.21
N ASN A 218 -7.54 3.10 -9.44
CA ASN A 218 -7.08 3.15 -8.07
C ASN A 218 -5.58 3.51 -8.01
N ILE A 219 -5.21 4.35 -7.03
CA ILE A 219 -3.84 4.81 -6.87
C ILE A 219 -2.96 3.70 -6.30
N ARG A 220 -1.81 3.44 -6.95
CA ARG A 220 -0.83 2.43 -6.57
C ARG A 220 0.59 2.97 -6.61
N LYS A 221 1.47 2.44 -5.75
CA LYS A 221 2.92 2.67 -5.83
C LYS A 221 3.54 1.59 -6.71
N LEU A 222 4.43 2.01 -7.60
CA LEU A 222 5.25 1.16 -8.44
C LEU A 222 6.70 1.31 -8.01
N TYR A 223 7.29 0.24 -7.50
CA TYR A 223 8.70 0.19 -7.13
C TYR A 223 9.56 -0.15 -8.34
N PRO A 224 10.86 0.15 -8.31
CA PRO A 224 11.77 -0.18 -9.41
C PRO A 224 11.69 -1.64 -9.85
N ASN A 225 11.62 -1.87 -11.16
CA ASN A 225 11.47 -3.17 -11.80
C ASN A 225 10.26 -3.96 -11.30
N GLY A 226 9.20 -3.25 -10.93
CA GLY A 226 7.98 -3.83 -10.41
C GLY A 226 6.76 -3.52 -11.24
N CYS A 227 5.77 -4.41 -11.14
CA CYS A 227 4.47 -4.26 -11.79
C CYS A 227 3.35 -4.03 -10.77
N ARG A 228 2.28 -3.37 -11.24
CA ARG A 228 1.01 -3.30 -10.54
C ARG A 228 -0.16 -3.32 -11.51
N ILE A 229 -1.24 -3.94 -11.06
CA ILE A 229 -2.51 -3.90 -11.75
C ILE A 229 -3.30 -2.71 -11.22
N PHE A 230 -3.67 -1.81 -12.12
CA PHE A 230 -4.57 -0.70 -11.87
C PHE A 230 -5.96 -1.10 -12.33
N ASN A 231 -6.93 -0.96 -11.44
CA ASN A 231 -8.32 -1.30 -11.72
C ASN A 231 -9.08 -0.03 -12.11
N VAL A 232 -9.69 -0.05 -13.29
CA VAL A 232 -10.55 1.01 -13.81
C VAL A 232 -11.95 0.44 -13.94
N TYR A 233 -12.90 1.02 -13.23
CA TYR A 233 -14.30 0.62 -13.29
C TYR A 233 -15.02 1.49 -14.31
N LEU A 234 -15.56 0.85 -15.35
CA LEU A 234 -16.32 1.50 -16.42
C LEU A 234 -17.81 1.48 -16.06
N GLU A 235 -18.15 2.19 -15.00
CA GLU A 235 -19.52 2.29 -14.52
C GLU A 235 -20.30 3.29 -15.36
N GLY A 236 -21.49 2.89 -15.83
CA GLY A 236 -22.37 3.74 -16.64
C GLY A 236 -21.93 3.92 -18.09
N VAL A 237 -20.89 3.23 -18.56
CA VAL A 237 -20.51 3.26 -19.99
C VAL A 237 -21.45 2.35 -20.77
N PRO A 238 -22.20 2.88 -21.78
CA PRO A 238 -23.10 2.09 -22.60
C PRO A 238 -22.36 1.01 -23.40
N LYS A 239 -23.10 0.01 -23.86
CA LYS A 239 -22.57 -0.93 -24.85
C LYS A 239 -22.24 -0.20 -26.14
N GLY A 240 -21.12 -0.54 -26.74
CA GLY A 240 -20.64 0.11 -27.95
C GLY A 240 -19.15 -0.06 -28.18
N LYS A 241 -18.72 0.47 -29.33
CA LYS A 241 -17.31 0.55 -29.68
C LYS A 241 -16.78 1.94 -29.37
N TYR A 242 -15.63 2.01 -28.72
CA TYR A 242 -14.99 3.24 -28.29
C TYR A 242 -13.52 3.25 -28.68
N GLU A 243 -13.05 4.41 -29.11
CA GLU A 243 -11.62 4.69 -29.14
C GLU A 243 -11.21 5.21 -27.76
N GLY A 244 -10.06 4.76 -27.23
CA GLY A 244 -9.63 5.09 -25.89
C GLY A 244 -8.18 5.56 -25.84
N VAL A 245 -7.91 6.45 -24.90
CA VAL A 245 -6.56 6.83 -24.50
C VAL A 245 -6.36 6.44 -23.05
N LEU A 246 -5.42 5.54 -22.81
CA LEU A 246 -4.99 5.15 -21.48
C LEU A 246 -3.73 5.91 -21.13
N VAL A 247 -3.73 6.61 -20.01
CA VAL A 247 -2.67 7.52 -19.57
C VAL A 247 -2.17 7.10 -18.20
N ALA A 248 -0.85 7.15 -18.00
CA ALA A 248 -0.21 7.14 -16.69
C ALA A 248 0.54 8.47 -16.53
N ASP A 249 -0.01 9.35 -15.71
CA ASP A 249 0.51 10.68 -15.44
C ASP A 249 1.36 10.65 -14.16
N TYR A 250 2.58 11.16 -14.24
CA TYR A 250 3.47 11.34 -13.09
C TYR A 250 3.80 12.83 -12.83
N GLY A 251 3.09 13.72 -13.47
CA GLY A 251 3.24 15.18 -13.32
C GLY A 251 4.30 15.79 -14.22
N SER A 252 5.55 15.30 -14.23
CA SER A 252 6.59 15.76 -15.17
C SER A 252 6.56 15.02 -16.50
N ASP A 253 6.03 13.79 -16.50
CA ASP A 253 6.02 12.91 -17.67
C ASP A 253 4.69 12.18 -17.77
N ILE A 254 4.22 12.04 -19.00
CA ILE A 254 2.96 11.40 -19.35
C ILE A 254 3.27 10.23 -20.30
N PHE A 255 2.80 9.05 -19.91
CA PHE A 255 2.88 7.84 -20.72
C PHE A 255 1.48 7.50 -21.19
N GLY A 256 1.29 7.24 -22.47
CA GLY A 256 -0.02 6.97 -23.03
C GLY A 256 0.00 5.91 -24.11
N ILE A 257 -1.11 5.17 -24.22
CA ILE A 257 -1.38 4.26 -25.34
C ILE A 257 -2.81 4.47 -25.83
N ASN A 258 -2.99 4.32 -27.15
CA ASN A 258 -4.31 4.24 -27.76
C ASN A 258 -4.81 2.80 -27.72
N LEU A 259 -6.10 2.63 -27.55
CA LEU A 259 -6.77 1.33 -27.55
C LEU A 259 -8.16 1.46 -28.11
N THR A 260 -8.69 0.35 -28.65
CA THR A 260 -10.09 0.24 -29.06
C THR A 260 -10.79 -0.69 -28.09
N LEU A 261 -11.90 -0.27 -27.52
CA LEU A 261 -12.74 -1.06 -26.61
C LEU A 261 -14.07 -1.42 -27.26
N ASN A 262 -14.45 -2.69 -27.15
CA ASN A 262 -15.80 -3.14 -27.45
C ASN A 262 -16.48 -3.54 -26.14
N ILE A 263 -17.49 -2.78 -25.73
CA ILE A 263 -18.26 -3.02 -24.50
C ILE A 263 -19.57 -3.73 -24.90
N GLU A 264 -19.65 -5.02 -24.56
CA GLU A 264 -20.77 -5.91 -24.87
C GLU A 264 -21.76 -6.03 -23.69
#